data_7e4a631a05a65203b40da8e1b5cd5b33
#
_entry.id   7e4a631a05a65203b40da8e1b5cd5b33
#
_cell.length_a   1.000
_cell.length_b   1.000
_cell.length_c   1.000
_cell.angle_alpha   90.00
_cell.angle_beta   90.00
_cell.angle_gamma   90.00
#
_symmetry.space_group_name_H-M   'P 1'
#
loop_
_entity.id
_entity.type
_entity.pdbx_description
1 polymer ?
#
loop_
_entity_poly.entity_id
_entity_poly.type
_entity_poly.pdbx_seq_one_letter_code
_entity_poly.pdbx_strand_id
1 'polypeptide(L)'
;MTVMPTTIETQRGLQQLYDRTEITDLVYRLGACLDEGRYDELRELLVEDATVSTPGGQAEGRAALIAQARRNHPADQRFQHVTTNVQLDLDGDRAKVRANLVVIITTPDAGPSDAPVPSPRCTIGEVYSFELLRTPGGWRFSRIGTVPLWMSGTVPTPARAG
;
A
#
# COMPACT_ATOMS: atom_id res chain seq x y z
N MET A 1 -7.42 43.09 -6.43
CA MET A 1 -5.96 43.31 -6.34
C MET A 1 -5.34 41.98 -5.94
N THR A 2 -4.73 41.24 -6.89
CA THR A 2 -4.13 39.94 -6.62
C THR A 2 -2.77 40.16 -5.97
N VAL A 3 -2.63 39.80 -4.71
CA VAL A 3 -1.35 39.90 -3.99
C VAL A 3 -0.46 38.75 -4.51
N MET A 4 0.72 39.06 -5.03
CA MET A 4 1.71 38.05 -5.43
C MET A 4 2.30 37.41 -4.17
N PRO A 5 2.43 36.08 -4.14
CA PRO A 5 3.00 35.37 -3.00
C PRO A 5 4.47 35.79 -2.80
N THR A 6 4.91 35.83 -1.54
CA THR A 6 6.31 36.04 -1.20
C THR A 6 7.17 34.86 -1.63
N THR A 7 8.48 35.05 -1.76
CA THR A 7 9.44 33.97 -2.08
C THR A 7 9.32 32.81 -1.07
N ILE A 8 9.11 33.12 0.21
CA ILE A 8 8.97 32.12 1.28
C ILE A 8 7.68 31.33 1.11
N GLU A 9 6.56 31.97 0.77
CA GLU A 9 5.29 31.30 0.52
C GLU A 9 5.36 30.40 -0.71
N THR A 10 6.04 30.84 -1.76
CA THR A 10 6.30 30.04 -2.97
C THR A 10 7.13 28.81 -2.65
N GLN A 11 8.21 28.95 -1.86
CA GLN A 11 9.05 27.82 -1.45
C GLN A 11 8.29 26.81 -0.58
N ARG A 12 7.46 27.27 0.36
CA ARG A 12 6.58 26.39 1.15
C ARG A 12 5.59 25.63 0.27
N GLY A 13 4.98 26.31 -0.69
CA GLY A 13 4.06 25.69 -1.64
C GLY A 13 4.73 24.60 -2.48
N LEU A 14 5.94 24.87 -2.98
CA LEU A 14 6.73 23.87 -3.71
C LEU A 14 7.09 22.67 -2.84
N GLN A 15 7.54 22.91 -1.60
CA GLN A 15 7.86 21.81 -0.68
C GLN A 15 6.63 20.92 -0.41
N GLN A 16 5.46 21.51 -0.20
CA GLN A 16 4.22 20.75 -0.02
C GLN A 16 3.85 19.94 -1.26
N LEU A 17 4.10 20.44 -2.46
CA LEU A 17 3.87 19.69 -3.70
C LEU A 17 4.84 18.50 -3.80
N TYR A 18 6.11 18.69 -3.49
CA TYR A 18 7.09 17.59 -3.44
C TYR A 18 6.69 16.52 -2.42
N ASP A 19 6.33 16.93 -1.22
CA ASP A 19 5.89 16.02 -0.17
C ASP A 19 4.67 15.20 -0.59
N ARG A 20 3.68 15.85 -1.17
CA ARG A 20 2.47 15.18 -1.68
C ARG A 20 2.80 14.18 -2.77
N THR A 21 3.69 14.53 -3.70
CA THR A 21 4.12 13.64 -4.77
C THR A 21 4.87 12.45 -4.20
N GLU A 22 5.86 12.66 -3.33
CA GLU A 22 6.65 11.60 -2.71
C GLU A 22 5.76 10.62 -1.91
N ILE A 23 4.83 11.15 -1.11
CA ILE A 23 3.92 10.30 -0.32
C ILE A 23 2.98 9.50 -1.23
N THR A 24 2.46 10.11 -2.29
CA THR A 24 1.58 9.42 -3.24
C THR A 24 2.33 8.30 -3.97
N ASP A 25 3.57 8.56 -4.37
CA ASP A 25 4.44 7.55 -4.98
C ASP A 25 4.74 6.39 -4.03
N LEU A 26 4.96 6.67 -2.73
CA LEU A 26 5.11 5.62 -1.72
C LEU A 26 3.88 4.72 -1.62
N VAL A 27 2.68 5.30 -1.66
CA VAL A 27 1.41 4.54 -1.62
C VAL A 27 1.31 3.60 -2.83
N TYR A 28 1.66 4.08 -4.03
CA TYR A 28 1.64 3.24 -5.23
C TYR A 28 2.77 2.20 -5.25
N ARG A 29 3.96 2.56 -4.78
CA ARG A 29 5.10 1.62 -4.64
C ARG A 29 4.79 0.48 -3.67
N LEU A 30 4.06 0.75 -2.58
CA LEU A 30 3.63 -0.31 -1.67
C LEU A 30 2.82 -1.37 -2.41
N GLY A 31 1.79 -0.98 -3.16
CA GLY A 31 0.98 -1.91 -3.96
C GLY A 31 1.82 -2.69 -4.96
N ALA A 32 2.68 -2.00 -5.74
CA ALA A 32 3.55 -2.63 -6.71
C ALA A 32 4.54 -3.64 -6.09
N CYS A 33 5.12 -3.32 -4.92
CA CYS A 33 5.99 -4.25 -4.19
C CYS A 33 5.24 -5.52 -3.75
N LEU A 34 4.00 -5.39 -3.30
CA LEU A 34 3.16 -6.53 -2.91
C LEU A 34 2.77 -7.38 -4.12
N ASP A 35 2.34 -6.75 -5.23
CA ASP A 35 1.90 -7.43 -6.46
C ASP A 35 3.03 -8.20 -7.14
N GLU A 36 4.24 -7.66 -7.10
CA GLU A 36 5.41 -8.22 -7.78
C GLU A 36 6.30 -9.08 -6.86
N GLY A 37 5.92 -9.24 -5.58
CA GLY A 37 6.67 -10.02 -4.61
C GLY A 37 8.03 -9.41 -4.22
N ARG A 38 8.20 -8.09 -4.40
CA ARG A 38 9.42 -7.34 -4.09
C ARG A 38 9.47 -6.92 -2.62
N TYR A 39 9.27 -7.90 -1.72
CA TYR A 39 9.10 -7.64 -0.28
C TYR A 39 10.35 -7.04 0.39
N ASP A 40 11.54 -7.30 -0.13
CA ASP A 40 12.77 -6.74 0.44
C ASP A 40 12.85 -5.21 0.25
N GLU A 41 12.22 -4.69 -0.82
CA GLU A 41 12.12 -3.25 -1.07
C GLU A 41 11.21 -2.53 -0.07
N LEU A 42 10.32 -3.24 0.63
CA LEU A 42 9.51 -2.65 1.71
C LEU A 42 10.36 -2.03 2.83
N ARG A 43 11.64 -2.45 2.96
CA ARG A 43 12.58 -1.81 3.90
C ARG A 43 12.76 -0.34 3.65
N GLU A 44 12.72 0.07 2.38
CA GLU A 44 12.89 1.47 1.98
C GLU A 44 11.63 2.30 2.20
N LEU A 45 10.46 1.66 2.33
CA LEU A 45 9.19 2.32 2.49
C LEU A 45 8.78 2.50 3.95
N LEU A 46 9.35 1.72 4.87
CA LEU A 46 8.93 1.60 6.27
C LEU A 46 9.97 2.19 7.23
N VAL A 47 9.51 2.84 8.31
CA VAL A 47 10.35 3.12 9.47
C VAL A 47 10.66 1.81 10.21
N GLU A 48 11.66 1.80 11.11
CA GLU A 48 12.10 0.58 11.82
C GLU A 48 10.99 -0.01 12.70
N ASP A 49 10.26 0.85 13.40
CA ASP A 49 9.19 0.52 14.36
C ASP A 49 7.78 0.59 13.74
N ALA A 50 7.68 0.50 12.40
CA ALA A 50 6.39 0.55 11.71
C ALA A 50 5.42 -0.51 12.19
N THR A 51 4.12 -0.20 12.15
CA THR A 51 3.04 -1.12 12.53
C THR A 51 2.08 -1.39 11.37
N VAL A 52 1.49 -2.57 11.33
CA VAL A 52 0.44 -2.94 10.39
C VAL A 52 -0.75 -3.56 11.11
N SER A 53 -1.97 -3.23 10.65
CA SER A 53 -3.22 -3.84 11.09
C SER A 53 -4.13 -4.03 9.88
N THR A 54 -4.30 -5.27 9.46
CA THR A 54 -5.11 -5.66 8.30
C THR A 54 -5.92 -6.92 8.63
N PRO A 55 -6.90 -7.33 7.82
CA PRO A 55 -7.56 -8.63 7.98
C PRO A 55 -6.59 -9.81 7.95
N GLY A 56 -5.45 -9.66 7.27
CA GLY A 56 -4.38 -10.66 7.24
C GLY A 56 -3.52 -10.74 8.51
N GLY A 57 -3.81 -9.91 9.53
CA GLY A 57 -3.15 -9.92 10.82
C GLY A 57 -2.53 -8.57 11.22
N GLN A 58 -1.84 -8.61 12.35
CA GLN A 58 -1.11 -7.48 12.90
C GLN A 58 0.37 -7.81 13.02
N ALA A 59 1.22 -6.81 12.85
CA ALA A 59 2.65 -6.93 13.10
C ALA A 59 3.23 -5.58 13.55
N GLU A 60 4.31 -5.64 14.30
CA GLU A 60 5.07 -4.51 14.80
C GLU A 60 6.55 -4.71 14.47
N GLY A 61 7.18 -3.64 13.98
CA GLY A 61 8.54 -3.64 13.50
C GLY A 61 8.67 -4.07 12.03
N ARG A 62 9.52 -3.36 11.31
CA ARG A 62 9.71 -3.49 9.85
C ARG A 62 9.95 -4.94 9.39
N ALA A 63 10.77 -5.69 10.13
CA ALA A 63 11.05 -7.09 9.78
C ALA A 63 9.81 -7.98 9.89
N ALA A 64 9.00 -7.78 10.93
CA ALA A 64 7.75 -8.53 11.13
C ALA A 64 6.69 -8.17 10.06
N LEU A 65 6.61 -6.90 9.65
CA LEU A 65 5.73 -6.47 8.58
C LEU A 65 6.09 -7.14 7.24
N ILE A 66 7.38 -7.19 6.91
CA ILE A 66 7.87 -7.85 5.69
C ILE A 66 7.54 -9.35 5.73
N ALA A 67 7.77 -9.99 6.87
CA ALA A 67 7.43 -11.40 7.04
C ALA A 67 5.92 -11.65 6.90
N GLN A 68 5.07 -10.76 7.42
CA GLN A 68 3.61 -10.83 7.27
C GLN A 68 3.21 -10.63 5.80
N ALA A 69 3.78 -9.66 5.10
CA ALA A 69 3.51 -9.43 3.68
C ALA A 69 3.79 -10.69 2.86
N ARG A 70 4.94 -11.35 3.08
CA ARG A 70 5.28 -12.62 2.41
C ARG A 70 4.28 -13.75 2.70
N ARG A 71 3.80 -13.86 3.95
CA ARG A 71 2.80 -14.89 4.29
C ARG A 71 1.44 -14.65 3.66
N ASN A 72 1.04 -13.37 3.57
CA ASN A 72 -0.27 -13.00 3.06
C ASN A 72 -0.35 -12.98 1.52
N HIS A 73 0.80 -13.03 0.85
CA HIS A 73 0.91 -13.03 -0.62
C HIS A 73 1.72 -14.27 -1.07
N PRO A 74 1.15 -15.48 -0.96
CA PRO A 74 1.84 -16.70 -1.32
C PRO A 74 2.13 -16.77 -2.82
N ALA A 75 3.23 -17.43 -3.19
CA ALA A 75 3.76 -17.43 -4.55
C ALA A 75 2.85 -18.13 -5.60
N ASP A 76 1.92 -18.97 -5.14
CA ASP A 76 0.91 -19.64 -5.96
C ASP A 76 -0.33 -18.77 -6.24
N GLN A 77 -0.33 -17.53 -5.78
CA GLN A 77 -1.37 -16.54 -6.04
C GLN A 77 -0.80 -15.32 -6.77
N ARG A 78 -1.67 -14.60 -7.43
CA ARG A 78 -1.38 -13.30 -8.04
C ARG A 78 -2.30 -12.26 -7.45
N PHE A 79 -1.73 -11.13 -7.13
CA PHE A 79 -2.43 -10.02 -6.52
C PHE A 79 -2.36 -8.79 -7.43
N GLN A 80 -3.38 -7.98 -7.38
CA GLN A 80 -3.38 -6.65 -7.97
C GLN A 80 -4.01 -5.67 -6.98
N HIS A 81 -3.21 -4.75 -6.46
CA HIS A 81 -3.64 -3.68 -5.57
C HIS A 81 -3.95 -2.42 -6.36
N VAL A 82 -5.23 -2.13 -6.53
CA VAL A 82 -5.70 -0.91 -7.20
C VAL A 82 -6.01 0.14 -6.15
N THR A 83 -5.12 1.10 -5.97
CA THR A 83 -5.28 2.21 -5.02
C THR A 83 -5.78 3.46 -5.73
N THR A 84 -6.84 4.05 -5.21
CA THR A 84 -7.50 5.23 -5.78
C THR A 84 -7.94 6.20 -4.68
N ASN A 85 -8.37 7.40 -5.10
CA ASN A 85 -8.93 8.41 -4.20
C ASN A 85 -8.01 8.72 -3.01
N VAL A 86 -6.73 8.90 -3.29
CA VAL A 86 -5.72 9.24 -2.28
C VAL A 86 -6.00 10.64 -1.73
N GLN A 87 -6.33 10.70 -0.45
CA GLN A 87 -6.52 11.93 0.33
C GLN A 87 -5.38 12.04 1.33
N LEU A 88 -4.75 13.20 1.40
CA LEU A 88 -3.52 13.40 2.14
C LEU A 88 -3.57 14.68 2.96
N ASP A 89 -3.34 14.54 4.26
CA ASP A 89 -3.17 15.63 5.21
C ASP A 89 -1.70 15.70 5.66
N LEU A 90 -1.09 16.88 5.46
CA LEU A 90 0.29 17.18 5.87
C LEU A 90 0.28 18.04 7.12
N ASP A 91 1.04 17.63 8.12
CA ASP A 91 1.31 18.39 9.35
C ASP A 91 2.80 18.33 9.68
N GLY A 92 3.56 19.28 9.15
CA GLY A 92 5.01 19.34 9.30
C GLY A 92 5.71 18.07 8.79
N ASP A 93 6.32 17.31 9.69
CA ASP A 93 7.04 16.07 9.40
C ASP A 93 6.18 14.83 9.57
N ARG A 94 4.87 15.00 9.64
CA ARG A 94 3.87 13.93 9.72
C ARG A 94 2.87 14.04 8.59
N ALA A 95 2.39 12.91 8.12
CA ALA A 95 1.30 12.86 7.16
C ALA A 95 0.31 11.75 7.51
N LYS A 96 -0.96 11.99 7.21
CA LYS A 96 -2.02 10.98 7.23
C LYS A 96 -2.56 10.83 5.83
N VAL A 97 -2.77 9.59 5.41
CA VAL A 97 -3.32 9.29 4.10
C VAL A 97 -4.49 8.33 4.27
N ARG A 98 -5.56 8.62 3.56
CA ARG A 98 -6.67 7.72 3.31
C ARG A 98 -6.76 7.44 1.82
N ALA A 99 -6.97 6.18 1.45
CA ALA A 99 -7.19 5.81 0.05
C ALA A 99 -8.23 4.68 -0.05
N ASN A 100 -8.85 4.53 -1.22
CA ASN A 100 -9.61 3.33 -1.52
C ASN A 100 -8.66 2.28 -2.08
N LEU A 101 -8.89 1.02 -1.71
CA LEU A 101 -8.14 -0.12 -2.19
C LEU A 101 -9.09 -1.15 -2.77
N VAL A 102 -8.77 -1.69 -3.94
CA VAL A 102 -9.38 -2.91 -4.46
C VAL A 102 -8.26 -3.92 -4.67
N VAL A 103 -8.33 -5.04 -3.94
CA VAL A 103 -7.41 -6.18 -4.11
C VAL A 103 -8.10 -7.22 -4.96
N ILE A 104 -7.46 -7.59 -6.06
CA ILE A 104 -7.90 -8.66 -6.95
C ILE A 104 -6.94 -9.83 -6.76
N ILE A 105 -7.49 -11.02 -6.47
CA ILE A 105 -6.71 -12.24 -6.21
C ILE A 105 -7.07 -13.28 -7.25
N THR A 106 -6.06 -13.85 -7.90
CA THR A 106 -6.20 -14.96 -8.84
C THR A 106 -5.18 -16.05 -8.54
N THR A 107 -5.44 -17.25 -9.03
CA THR A 107 -4.50 -18.38 -9.00
C THR A 107 -4.22 -18.82 -10.43
N PRO A 108 -3.07 -19.44 -10.74
CA PRO A 108 -2.75 -19.92 -12.09
C PRO A 108 -3.83 -20.81 -12.71
N ASP A 109 -4.53 -21.60 -11.88
CA ASP A 109 -5.57 -22.55 -12.31
C ASP A 109 -6.98 -21.94 -12.29
N ALA A 110 -7.11 -20.62 -12.13
CA ALA A 110 -8.39 -19.94 -12.05
C ALA A 110 -8.94 -19.61 -13.43
N GLY A 111 -9.55 -20.55 -14.09
CA GLY A 111 -10.21 -20.35 -15.37
C GLY A 111 -10.32 -21.63 -16.19
N PRO A 112 -10.98 -21.57 -17.37
CA PRO A 112 -10.93 -22.64 -18.34
C PRO A 112 -9.48 -22.91 -18.76
N SER A 113 -9.12 -24.16 -19.01
CA SER A 113 -7.74 -24.55 -19.36
C SER A 113 -7.21 -23.93 -20.65
N ASP A 114 -8.08 -23.40 -21.47
CA ASP A 114 -7.80 -22.71 -22.75
C ASP A 114 -7.86 -21.17 -22.64
N ALA A 115 -8.15 -20.63 -21.44
CA ALA A 115 -8.16 -19.19 -21.23
C ALA A 115 -6.73 -18.62 -21.24
N PRO A 116 -6.49 -17.48 -21.94
CA PRO A 116 -5.17 -16.88 -22.04
C PRO A 116 -4.69 -16.27 -20.70
N VAL A 117 -5.61 -15.95 -19.80
CA VAL A 117 -5.34 -15.42 -18.45
C VAL A 117 -6.32 -16.00 -17.44
N PRO A 118 -5.91 -16.20 -16.18
CA PRO A 118 -6.80 -16.69 -15.13
C PRO A 118 -7.90 -15.69 -14.80
N SER A 119 -9.08 -16.19 -14.40
CA SER A 119 -10.15 -15.36 -13.86
C SER A 119 -9.90 -14.99 -12.39
N PRO A 120 -10.33 -13.81 -11.91
CA PRO A 120 -10.30 -13.49 -10.50
C PRO A 120 -11.05 -14.52 -9.65
N ARG A 121 -10.45 -14.96 -8.55
CA ARG A 121 -11.08 -15.83 -7.53
C ARG A 121 -11.75 -15.03 -6.44
N CYS A 122 -11.15 -13.90 -6.09
CA CYS A 122 -11.64 -13.02 -5.04
C CYS A 122 -11.32 -11.57 -5.41
N THR A 123 -12.23 -10.69 -5.06
CA THR A 123 -12.01 -9.24 -5.14
C THR A 123 -12.49 -8.64 -3.82
N ILE A 124 -11.65 -7.82 -3.21
CA ILE A 124 -11.90 -7.22 -1.90
C ILE A 124 -11.80 -5.70 -2.05
N GLY A 125 -12.84 -4.98 -1.64
CA GLY A 125 -12.80 -3.53 -1.52
C GLY A 125 -12.52 -3.13 -0.07
N GLU A 126 -11.52 -2.29 0.13
CA GLU A 126 -11.04 -1.87 1.44
C GLU A 126 -10.79 -0.35 1.49
N VAL A 127 -10.62 0.16 2.68
CA VAL A 127 -10.06 1.50 2.92
C VAL A 127 -8.67 1.34 3.50
N TYR A 128 -7.67 1.93 2.83
CA TYR A 128 -6.35 2.16 3.40
C TYR A 128 -6.35 3.37 4.33
N SER A 129 -5.64 3.23 5.44
CA SER A 129 -5.22 4.33 6.30
C SER A 129 -3.72 4.22 6.54
N PHE A 130 -2.99 5.30 6.31
CA PHE A 130 -1.56 5.35 6.53
C PHE A 130 -1.19 6.52 7.44
N GLU A 131 -0.19 6.31 8.28
CA GLU A 131 0.58 7.38 8.89
C GLU A 131 2.01 7.33 8.39
N LEU A 132 2.56 8.48 8.07
CA LEU A 132 3.92 8.62 7.55
C LEU A 132 4.70 9.64 8.37
N LEU A 133 6.00 9.42 8.41
CA LEU A 133 6.97 10.31 9.03
C LEU A 133 8.02 10.72 8.01
N ARG A 134 8.43 11.99 8.07
CA ARG A 134 9.61 12.47 7.35
C ARG A 134 10.86 11.99 8.07
N THR A 135 11.74 11.37 7.35
CA THR A 135 13.05 10.91 7.82
C THR A 135 14.16 11.63 7.04
N PRO A 136 15.43 11.53 7.45
CA PRO A 136 16.55 12.04 6.64
C PRO A 136 16.62 11.43 5.23
N GLY A 137 16.05 10.22 5.04
CA GLY A 137 15.96 9.54 3.74
C GLY A 137 14.63 9.72 3.01
N GLY A 138 13.82 10.74 3.35
CA GLY A 138 12.50 11.01 2.77
C GLY A 138 11.36 10.45 3.62
N TRP A 139 10.15 10.48 3.07
CA TRP A 139 8.96 9.98 3.75
C TRP A 139 8.95 8.45 3.89
N ARG A 140 8.42 7.94 5.01
CA ARG A 140 8.29 6.49 5.30
C ARG A 140 6.99 6.22 6.03
N PHE A 141 6.37 5.07 5.76
CA PHE A 141 5.23 4.60 6.53
C PHE A 141 5.64 4.25 7.96
N SER A 142 4.92 4.80 8.92
CA SER A 142 4.99 4.40 10.34
C SER A 142 3.81 3.52 10.73
N ARG A 143 2.68 3.62 10.01
CA ARG A 143 1.51 2.77 10.24
C ARG A 143 0.79 2.49 8.92
N ILE A 144 0.36 1.24 8.78
CA ILE A 144 -0.47 0.78 7.67
C ILE A 144 -1.70 0.09 8.27
N GLY A 145 -2.88 0.51 7.86
CA GLY A 145 -4.13 -0.13 8.24
C GLY A 145 -5.05 -0.34 7.04
N THR A 146 -5.79 -1.45 7.02
CA THR A 146 -6.89 -1.64 6.07
C THR A 146 -8.15 -2.08 6.79
N VAL A 147 -9.29 -1.61 6.28
CA VAL A 147 -10.61 -2.00 6.73
C VAL A 147 -11.41 -2.49 5.53
N PRO A 148 -11.82 -3.76 5.50
CA PRO A 148 -12.62 -4.29 4.42
C PRO A 148 -14.05 -3.70 4.46
N LEU A 149 -14.58 -3.36 3.28
CA LEU A 149 -15.93 -2.86 3.09
C LEU A 149 -16.83 -3.90 2.43
N TRP A 150 -16.29 -4.64 1.48
CA TRP A 150 -17.02 -5.66 0.73
C TRP A 150 -16.05 -6.70 0.14
N MET A 151 -16.57 -7.86 -0.19
CA MET A 151 -15.84 -8.93 -0.85
C MET A 151 -16.74 -9.63 -1.85
N SER A 152 -16.18 -10.05 -2.98
CA SER A 152 -16.81 -10.89 -3.98
C SER A 152 -15.90 -12.09 -4.28
N GLY A 153 -16.48 -13.27 -4.37
CA GLY A 153 -15.72 -14.51 -4.53
C GLY A 153 -15.21 -15.08 -3.20
N THR A 154 -14.22 -15.95 -3.28
CA THR A 154 -13.65 -16.65 -2.12
C THR A 154 -12.13 -16.48 -2.11
N VAL A 155 -11.58 -16.09 -0.95
CA VAL A 155 -10.13 -16.00 -0.78
C VAL A 155 -9.51 -17.37 -1.02
N PRO A 156 -8.57 -17.51 -1.98
CA PRO A 156 -7.91 -18.78 -2.23
C PRO A 156 -7.13 -19.25 -1.01
N THR A 157 -7.27 -20.52 -0.66
CA THR A 157 -6.42 -21.13 0.35
C THR A 157 -5.04 -21.41 -0.28
N PRO A 158 -3.94 -21.02 0.38
CA PRO A 158 -2.59 -21.35 -0.11
C PRO A 158 -2.45 -22.87 -0.30
N ALA A 159 -1.77 -23.28 -1.36
CA ALA A 159 -1.41 -24.68 -1.56
C ALA A 159 -0.61 -25.17 -0.34
N ARG A 160 -0.98 -26.33 0.21
CA ARG A 160 -0.19 -26.93 1.28
C ARG A 160 1.18 -27.27 0.72
N ALA A 161 2.24 -26.77 1.34
CA ALA A 161 3.58 -27.24 1.05
C ALA A 161 3.64 -28.77 1.32
N GLY A 162 3.84 -29.56 0.27
CA GLY A 162 4.03 -30.99 0.35
C GLY A 162 5.42 -31.35 0.87
#